data_42a29bb6c33ff1da114b8b1ccb97c526
#
_entry.id   42a29bb6c33ff1da114b8b1ccb97c526
#
_cell.length_a   1.000
_cell.length_b   1.000
_cell.length_c   1.000
_cell.angle_alpha   90.00
_cell.angle_beta   90.00
_cell.angle_gamma   90.00
#
_symmetry.space_group_name_H-M   'P 1'
#
loop_
_entity.id
_entity.type
_entity.pdbx_description
1 polymer ?
#
loop_
_entity_poly.entity_id
_entity_poly.type
_entity_poly.pdbx_seq_one_letter_code
_entity_poly.pdbx_strand_id
1 'polypeptide(L)'
;ILFVTHSITDILRNCTRTIIIDAGRKIFDGDVKEGVEKYKKIIVGLDDKTSKEGILTDKQILEKNPNYQALKEKNGETWKSHFNENPNLITYGDGSAEVVDYGMFDENENYISVLENDKEVVLKSKIVFHKDVKDPIFTMTVKDFKGLEMAGTNTLIEKIATGNYKKGDVVVTEFRQVINVAPGKYTL
;
A
#
# COMPACT_ATOMS: atom_id res chain seq x y z
N ILE A 1 -21.17 16.28 18.82
CA ILE A 1 -20.64 17.35 17.91
C ILE A 1 -20.65 16.79 16.51
N LEU A 2 -21.17 17.55 15.55
CA LEU A 2 -21.09 17.25 14.11
C LEU A 2 -19.93 18.06 13.54
N PHE A 3 -19.02 17.37 12.84
CA PHE A 3 -17.84 17.94 12.20
C PHE A 3 -17.87 17.67 10.71
N VAL A 4 -17.84 18.71 9.89
CA VAL A 4 -17.90 18.61 8.43
C VAL A 4 -16.56 19.09 7.85
N THR A 5 -15.88 18.20 7.16
CA THR A 5 -14.56 18.49 6.55
C THR A 5 -14.30 17.54 5.39
N HIS A 6 -13.33 17.88 4.57
CA HIS A 6 -12.71 16.99 3.57
C HIS A 6 -11.29 16.54 3.99
N SER A 7 -10.84 16.97 5.17
CA SER A 7 -9.53 16.59 5.72
C SER A 7 -9.60 15.20 6.36
N ILE A 8 -9.04 14.21 5.72
CA ILE A 8 -8.94 12.82 6.22
C ILE A 8 -8.23 12.78 7.56
N THR A 9 -7.14 13.55 7.71
CA THR A 9 -6.36 13.64 8.94
C THR A 9 -7.20 14.11 10.12
N ASP A 10 -8.03 15.11 9.93
CA ASP A 10 -8.88 15.64 11.00
C ASP A 10 -9.97 14.65 11.40
N ILE A 11 -10.53 13.93 10.42
CA ILE A 11 -11.52 12.88 10.67
C ILE A 11 -10.89 11.74 11.47
N LEU A 12 -9.71 11.25 11.07
CA LEU A 12 -9.01 10.17 11.77
C LEU A 12 -8.63 10.53 13.21
N ARG A 13 -8.27 11.79 13.45
CA ARG A 13 -7.88 12.27 14.78
C ARG A 13 -9.06 12.50 15.74
N ASN A 14 -10.17 13.03 15.22
CA ASN A 14 -11.19 13.64 16.05
C ASN A 14 -12.55 12.92 16.02
N CYS A 15 -12.77 11.99 15.07
CA CYS A 15 -14.05 11.33 14.89
C CYS A 15 -14.01 9.86 15.26
N THR A 16 -15.13 9.33 15.73
CA THR A 16 -15.35 7.90 15.98
C THR A 16 -16.34 7.27 14.99
N ARG A 17 -17.03 8.10 14.23
CA ARG A 17 -18.02 7.70 13.22
C ARG A 17 -17.95 8.66 12.05
N THR A 18 -18.10 8.14 10.85
CA THR A 18 -18.04 8.91 9.60
C THR A 18 -19.28 8.67 8.76
N ILE A 19 -19.81 9.75 8.21
CA ILE A 19 -20.88 9.73 7.21
C ILE A 19 -20.30 10.33 5.93
N ILE A 20 -20.46 9.64 4.80
CA ILE A 20 -20.06 10.15 3.49
C ILE A 20 -21.32 10.52 2.72
N ILE A 21 -21.33 11.76 2.22
CA ILE A 21 -22.38 12.27 1.35
C ILE A 21 -21.76 12.59 0.00
N ASP A 22 -22.32 12.04 -1.05
CA ASP A 22 -21.94 12.32 -2.43
C ASP A 22 -23.17 12.57 -3.28
N ALA A 23 -23.11 13.60 -4.14
CA ALA A 23 -24.22 14.05 -4.97
C ALA A 23 -25.57 14.15 -4.21
N GLY A 24 -25.53 14.63 -2.96
CA GLY A 24 -26.71 14.78 -2.09
C GLY A 24 -27.24 13.47 -1.49
N ARG A 25 -26.57 12.36 -1.65
CA ARG A 25 -26.96 11.04 -1.11
C ARG A 25 -25.99 10.58 -0.04
N LYS A 26 -26.53 9.98 1.02
CA LYS A 26 -25.70 9.27 2.01
C LYS A 26 -25.27 7.93 1.43
N ILE A 27 -23.96 7.77 1.20
CA ILE A 27 -23.37 6.56 0.61
C ILE A 27 -22.62 5.69 1.61
N PHE A 28 -22.31 6.24 2.79
CA PHE A 28 -21.71 5.49 3.89
C PHE A 28 -22.13 6.09 5.23
N ASP A 29 -22.18 5.23 6.26
CA ASP A 29 -22.42 5.62 7.64
C ASP A 29 -21.87 4.51 8.55
N GLY A 30 -20.75 4.76 9.23
CA GLY A 30 -20.08 3.73 10.03
C GLY A 30 -18.75 4.16 10.63
N ASP A 31 -17.86 3.18 10.82
CA ASP A 31 -16.52 3.36 11.37
C ASP A 31 -15.67 4.34 10.55
N VAL A 32 -14.79 5.06 11.26
CA VAL A 32 -13.96 6.10 10.64
C VAL A 32 -12.99 5.54 9.62
N LYS A 33 -12.32 4.42 9.92
CA LYS A 33 -11.32 3.84 9.01
C LYS A 33 -11.99 3.34 7.72
N GLU A 34 -13.08 2.61 7.88
CA GLU A 34 -13.86 2.10 6.75
C GLU A 34 -14.41 3.25 5.88
N GLY A 35 -14.92 4.30 6.53
CA GLY A 35 -15.38 5.50 5.84
C GLY A 35 -14.27 6.23 5.08
N VAL A 36 -13.10 6.37 5.68
CA VAL A 36 -11.94 7.00 5.02
C VAL A 36 -11.49 6.20 3.81
N GLU A 37 -11.43 4.87 3.91
CA GLU A 37 -11.06 4.02 2.78
C GLU A 37 -12.09 4.10 1.64
N LYS A 38 -13.38 4.13 1.97
CA LYS A 38 -14.43 4.31 0.98
C LYS A 38 -14.36 5.70 0.32
N TYR A 39 -14.08 6.73 1.10
CA TYR A 39 -13.90 8.10 0.58
C TYR A 39 -12.72 8.20 -0.39
N LYS A 40 -11.57 7.57 -0.06
CA LYS A 40 -10.42 7.50 -0.96
C LYS A 40 -10.77 6.84 -2.30
N LYS A 41 -11.50 5.72 -2.29
CA LYS A 41 -11.97 5.04 -3.50
C LYS A 41 -12.83 5.94 -4.38
N ILE A 42 -13.73 6.70 -3.78
CA ILE A 42 -14.61 7.64 -4.50
C ILE A 42 -13.81 8.75 -5.17
N ILE A 43 -12.84 9.35 -4.45
CA ILE A 43 -12.01 10.43 -5.01
C ILE A 43 -11.23 9.98 -6.24
N VAL A 44 -10.71 8.74 -6.23
CA VAL A 44 -9.98 8.18 -7.39
C VAL A 44 -10.90 7.59 -8.46
N GLY A 45 -12.22 7.76 -8.33
CA GLY A 45 -13.18 7.30 -9.33
C GLY A 45 -13.37 5.78 -9.37
N LEU A 46 -12.99 5.08 -8.31
CA LEU A 46 -13.13 3.63 -8.19
C LEU A 46 -14.48 3.33 -7.52
N ASP A 47 -15.55 3.22 -8.31
CA ASP A 47 -16.83 2.72 -7.84
C ASP A 47 -16.73 1.25 -7.42
N ASP A 48 -17.52 0.85 -6.41
CA ASP A 48 -17.61 -0.54 -5.88
C ASP A 48 -17.86 -1.62 -6.96
N LYS A 49 -18.23 -1.23 -8.18
CA LYS A 49 -18.52 -2.13 -9.30
C LYS A 49 -17.27 -2.60 -10.05
N THR A 50 -16.14 -1.88 -9.94
CA THR A 50 -14.90 -2.23 -10.66
C THR A 50 -14.00 -3.18 -9.89
N SER A 51 -14.24 -3.37 -8.59
CA SER A 51 -13.39 -4.18 -7.72
C SER A 51 -13.70 -5.69 -7.71
N LYS A 52 -14.69 -6.17 -8.48
CA LYS A 52 -15.08 -7.59 -8.48
C LYS A 52 -14.83 -8.38 -9.76
N GLU A 53 -14.46 -7.74 -10.85
CA GLU A 53 -14.18 -8.46 -12.10
C GLU A 53 -12.69 -8.35 -12.45
N GLY A 54 -11.94 -9.39 -12.16
CA GLY A 54 -10.64 -9.62 -12.76
C GLY A 54 -9.42 -9.66 -11.84
N ILE A 55 -9.55 -9.62 -10.53
CA ILE A 55 -8.43 -9.89 -9.63
C ILE A 55 -8.15 -11.40 -9.69
N LEU A 56 -7.14 -11.77 -10.47
CA LEU A 56 -6.58 -13.13 -10.39
C LEU A 56 -6.03 -13.32 -8.97
N THR A 57 -6.32 -14.46 -8.35
CA THR A 57 -5.72 -14.76 -7.06
C THR A 57 -4.20 -14.87 -7.21
N ASP A 58 -3.43 -14.49 -6.17
CA ASP A 58 -1.96 -14.61 -6.12
C ASP A 58 -1.46 -15.90 -6.77
N LYS A 59 -2.16 -17.00 -6.54
CA LYS A 59 -1.84 -18.32 -7.06
C LYS A 59 -1.95 -18.42 -8.59
N GLN A 60 -2.93 -17.76 -9.19
CA GLN A 60 -3.16 -17.76 -10.64
C GLN A 60 -2.19 -16.82 -11.38
N ILE A 61 -1.74 -15.75 -10.72
CA ILE A 61 -0.72 -14.84 -11.24
C ILE A 61 0.63 -15.53 -11.22
N LEU A 62 0.94 -16.23 -10.14
CA LEU A 62 2.14 -17.02 -9.92
C LEU A 62 2.36 -18.11 -10.96
N GLU A 63 1.28 -18.80 -11.33
CA GLU A 63 1.35 -19.92 -12.27
C GLU A 63 1.51 -19.49 -13.75
N LYS A 64 1.15 -18.25 -14.08
CA LYS A 64 1.11 -17.75 -15.47
C LYS A 64 2.28 -16.87 -15.88
N ASN A 65 3.09 -16.38 -14.94
CA ASN A 65 4.20 -15.48 -15.26
C ASN A 65 5.55 -16.17 -14.98
N PRO A 66 6.28 -16.61 -16.03
CA PRO A 66 7.59 -17.26 -15.85
C PRO A 66 8.63 -16.37 -15.15
N ASN A 67 8.52 -15.05 -15.27
CA ASN A 67 9.42 -14.11 -14.60
C ASN A 67 9.18 -14.06 -13.08
N TYR A 68 7.97 -14.38 -12.62
CA TYR A 68 7.66 -14.42 -11.20
C TYR A 68 8.34 -15.62 -10.50
N GLN A 69 8.49 -16.75 -11.17
CA GLN A 69 9.19 -17.91 -10.63
C GLN A 69 10.67 -17.60 -10.36
N ALA A 70 11.27 -16.71 -11.15
CA ALA A 70 12.65 -16.26 -10.97
C ALA A 70 12.84 -15.30 -9.77
N LEU A 71 11.73 -14.74 -9.24
CA LEU A 71 11.76 -13.78 -8.12
C LEU A 71 11.59 -14.42 -6.74
N LYS A 72 11.32 -15.73 -6.70
CA LYS A 72 11.34 -16.46 -5.44
C LYS A 72 12.78 -16.57 -4.94
N GLU A 73 12.98 -16.42 -3.65
CA GLU A 73 14.25 -16.77 -3.04
C GLU A 73 14.63 -18.24 -3.35
N LYS A 74 15.91 -18.56 -3.24
CA LYS A 74 16.45 -19.91 -3.56
C LYS A 74 15.68 -21.05 -2.88
N ASN A 75 14.97 -20.77 -1.78
CA ASN A 75 14.17 -21.75 -1.01
C ASN A 75 12.68 -21.75 -1.36
N GLY A 76 12.22 -20.97 -2.34
CA GLY A 76 10.81 -20.85 -2.68
C GLY A 76 9.98 -19.99 -1.72
N GLU A 77 10.60 -19.36 -0.72
CA GLU A 77 9.98 -18.45 0.23
C GLU A 77 9.78 -17.06 -0.38
N THR A 78 8.76 -16.35 0.11
CA THR A 78 8.51 -14.94 -0.23
C THR A 78 8.94 -14.06 0.92
N TRP A 79 9.29 -12.81 0.66
CA TRP A 79 9.65 -11.85 1.73
C TRP A 79 8.52 -11.68 2.73
N LYS A 80 7.27 -11.60 2.25
CA LYS A 80 6.09 -11.43 3.10
C LYS A 80 5.82 -12.60 4.03
N SER A 81 6.37 -13.81 3.76
CA SER A 81 6.22 -14.97 4.64
C SER A 81 6.91 -14.81 6.00
N HIS A 82 7.83 -13.84 6.12
CA HIS A 82 8.51 -13.50 7.38
C HIS A 82 7.70 -12.54 8.27
N PHE A 83 6.54 -12.07 7.81
CA PHE A 83 5.72 -11.08 8.51
C PHE A 83 4.30 -11.61 8.76
N ASN A 84 3.69 -11.09 9.82
CA ASN A 84 2.26 -11.31 10.05
C ASN A 84 1.47 -10.37 9.15
N GLU A 85 0.76 -10.91 8.17
CA GLU A 85 -0.11 -10.10 7.32
C GLU A 85 -1.20 -9.42 8.15
N ASN A 86 -1.46 -8.15 7.84
CA ASN A 86 -2.57 -7.44 8.44
C ASN A 86 -3.89 -8.06 7.93
N PRO A 87 -4.74 -8.62 8.82
CA PRO A 87 -6.02 -9.21 8.39
C PRO A 87 -6.97 -8.19 7.76
N ASN A 88 -6.70 -6.89 7.94
CA ASN A 88 -7.45 -5.78 7.34
C ASN A 88 -6.69 -5.15 6.16
N LEU A 89 -5.80 -5.90 5.51
CA LEU A 89 -5.15 -5.43 4.30
C LEU A 89 -6.20 -5.09 3.24
N ILE A 90 -6.13 -3.86 2.74
CA ILE A 90 -7.03 -3.39 1.70
C ILE A 90 -6.22 -3.14 0.43
N THR A 91 -6.58 -3.86 -0.62
CA THR A 91 -6.03 -3.65 -1.96
C THR A 91 -7.09 -2.99 -2.83
N TYR A 92 -6.73 -1.93 -3.53
CA TYR A 92 -7.61 -1.24 -4.47
C TYR A 92 -6.79 -0.71 -5.65
N GLY A 93 -7.45 -0.52 -6.79
CA GLY A 93 -6.83 -0.04 -8.01
C GLY A 93 -7.57 -0.52 -9.25
N ASP A 94 -7.12 -0.12 -10.43
CA ASP A 94 -7.67 -0.53 -11.72
C ASP A 94 -7.06 -1.85 -12.23
N GLY A 95 -6.24 -2.51 -11.41
CA GLY A 95 -5.55 -3.75 -11.74
C GLY A 95 -4.43 -3.59 -12.78
N SER A 96 -3.91 -2.38 -13.00
CA SER A 96 -2.79 -2.15 -13.93
C SER A 96 -1.46 -2.67 -13.39
N ALA A 97 -1.28 -2.64 -12.06
CA ALA A 97 -0.12 -3.17 -11.36
C ALA A 97 -0.53 -3.73 -10.00
N GLU A 98 0.28 -4.61 -9.45
CA GLU A 98 0.02 -5.27 -8.16
C GLU A 98 1.31 -5.45 -7.38
N VAL A 99 1.28 -5.16 -6.07
CA VAL A 99 2.35 -5.51 -5.14
C VAL A 99 2.16 -6.98 -4.76
N VAL A 100 3.05 -7.84 -5.21
CA VAL A 100 2.95 -9.30 -5.02
C VAL A 100 3.78 -9.81 -3.85
N ASP A 101 4.80 -9.07 -3.47
CA ASP A 101 5.70 -9.41 -2.36
C ASP A 101 6.27 -8.14 -1.73
N TYR A 102 6.57 -8.19 -0.43
CA TYR A 102 7.15 -7.06 0.29
C TYR A 102 7.92 -7.54 1.52
N GLY A 103 8.87 -6.72 1.96
CA GLY A 103 9.67 -7.02 3.14
C GLY A 103 10.34 -5.79 3.72
N MET A 104 10.73 -5.91 4.98
CA MET A 104 11.46 -4.91 5.72
C MET A 104 12.79 -5.51 6.20
N PHE A 105 13.88 -4.77 5.96
CA PHE A 105 15.23 -5.26 6.18
C PHE A 105 16.07 -4.19 6.90
N ASP A 106 17.11 -4.61 7.58
CA ASP A 106 18.16 -3.73 8.06
C ASP A 106 19.17 -3.40 6.95
N GLU A 107 20.20 -2.62 7.27
CA GLU A 107 21.30 -2.26 6.37
C GLU A 107 22.12 -3.46 5.88
N ASN A 108 22.07 -4.59 6.60
CA ASN A 108 22.78 -5.84 6.29
C ASN A 108 21.87 -6.87 5.57
N GLU A 109 20.71 -6.46 5.08
CA GLU A 109 19.74 -7.31 4.38
C GLU A 109 19.10 -8.40 5.28
N ASN A 110 19.13 -8.27 6.61
CA ASN A 110 18.40 -9.15 7.51
C ASN A 110 16.94 -8.69 7.65
N TYR A 111 16.02 -9.64 7.74
CA TYR A 111 14.63 -9.34 8.01
C TYR A 111 14.45 -8.70 9.39
N ILE A 112 13.72 -7.60 9.44
CA ILE A 112 13.35 -6.93 10.69
C ILE A 112 11.85 -6.74 10.76
N SER A 113 11.28 -6.83 11.96
CA SER A 113 9.86 -6.53 12.25
C SER A 113 9.71 -5.36 13.22
N VAL A 114 10.81 -4.77 13.63
CA VAL A 114 10.87 -3.64 14.56
C VAL A 114 11.67 -2.51 13.93
N LEU A 115 11.08 -1.32 13.92
CA LEU A 115 11.78 -0.09 13.55
C LEU A 115 12.51 0.44 14.79
N GLU A 116 13.83 0.61 14.68
CA GLU A 116 14.64 1.29 15.69
C GLU A 116 14.92 2.72 15.22
N ASN A 117 14.73 3.69 16.10
CA ASN A 117 15.07 5.08 15.79
C ASN A 117 16.58 5.22 15.48
N ASP A 118 16.89 6.14 14.59
CA ASP A 118 18.24 6.46 14.12
C ASP A 118 18.94 5.32 13.35
N LYS A 119 18.21 4.25 13.02
CA LYS A 119 18.71 3.20 12.14
C LYS A 119 18.04 3.23 10.77
N GLU A 120 18.85 2.90 9.76
CA GLU A 120 18.32 2.74 8.41
C GLU A 120 17.46 1.48 8.32
N VAL A 121 16.32 1.61 7.68
CA VAL A 121 15.45 0.52 7.28
C VAL A 121 15.33 0.49 5.77
N VAL A 122 15.33 -0.70 5.21
CA VAL A 122 15.18 -0.95 3.78
C VAL A 122 13.84 -1.61 3.55
N LEU A 123 12.92 -0.89 2.90
CA LEU A 123 11.60 -1.39 2.54
C LEU A 123 11.63 -1.81 1.07
N LYS A 124 11.38 -3.10 0.81
CA LYS A 124 11.37 -3.64 -0.56
C LYS A 124 9.97 -4.10 -0.92
N SER A 125 9.60 -3.88 -2.18
CA SER A 125 8.36 -4.40 -2.75
C SER A 125 8.60 -4.95 -4.15
N LYS A 126 8.00 -6.11 -4.46
CA LYS A 126 7.95 -6.67 -5.82
C LYS A 126 6.60 -6.32 -6.43
N ILE A 127 6.64 -5.73 -7.61
CA ILE A 127 5.47 -5.22 -8.32
C ILE A 127 5.40 -5.85 -9.69
N VAL A 128 4.25 -6.43 -10.02
CA VAL A 128 3.95 -6.99 -11.35
C VAL A 128 3.03 -6.03 -12.09
N PHE A 129 3.34 -5.76 -13.35
CA PHE A 129 2.51 -4.94 -14.23
C PHE A 129 1.60 -5.83 -15.09
N HIS A 130 0.29 -5.63 -15.00
CA HIS A 130 -0.73 -6.36 -15.76
C HIS A 130 -1.15 -5.64 -17.03
N LYS A 131 -0.78 -4.37 -17.17
CA LYS A 131 -0.96 -3.50 -18.34
C LYS A 131 0.31 -2.69 -18.58
N ASP A 132 0.39 -2.05 -19.75
CA ASP A 132 1.42 -1.04 -20.00
C ASP A 132 1.16 0.17 -19.11
N VAL A 133 2.17 0.59 -18.34
CA VAL A 133 2.10 1.74 -17.43
C VAL A 133 3.25 2.68 -17.71
N LYS A 134 2.94 3.97 -17.76
CA LYS A 134 3.92 5.03 -18.01
C LYS A 134 4.13 5.84 -16.74
N ASP A 135 5.40 6.06 -16.40
CA ASP A 135 5.85 6.88 -15.28
C ASP A 135 5.08 6.64 -13.97
N PRO A 136 4.97 5.38 -13.45
CA PRO A 136 4.28 5.12 -12.21
C PRO A 136 4.98 5.79 -11.03
N ILE A 137 4.21 6.23 -10.04
CA ILE A 137 4.74 6.73 -8.78
C ILE A 137 4.76 5.57 -7.77
N PHE A 138 5.94 5.18 -7.33
CA PHE A 138 6.09 4.24 -6.22
C PHE A 138 6.10 5.03 -4.92
N THR A 139 5.36 4.53 -3.92
CA THR A 139 5.24 5.21 -2.63
C THR A 139 5.35 4.21 -1.48
N MET A 140 5.87 4.68 -0.37
CA MET A 140 5.79 4.00 0.91
C MET A 140 5.26 4.95 1.98
N THR A 141 4.46 4.44 2.91
CA THR A 141 3.87 5.26 3.99
C THR A 141 3.73 4.42 5.25
N VAL A 142 4.33 4.91 6.33
CA VAL A 142 4.14 4.35 7.68
C VAL A 142 2.95 5.02 8.32
N LYS A 143 1.99 4.24 8.81
CA LYS A 143 0.77 4.71 9.46
C LYS A 143 0.67 4.18 10.88
N ASP A 144 0.07 4.95 11.77
CA ASP A 144 -0.30 4.46 13.08
C ASP A 144 -1.51 3.50 13.00
N PHE A 145 -1.88 2.93 14.16
CA PHE A 145 -3.02 2.01 14.24
C PHE A 145 -4.39 2.65 13.92
N LYS A 146 -4.47 4.00 13.89
CA LYS A 146 -5.67 4.75 13.44
C LYS A 146 -5.66 5.02 11.94
N GLY A 147 -4.57 4.68 11.23
CA GLY A 147 -4.38 4.95 9.82
C GLY A 147 -3.84 6.36 9.52
N LEU A 148 -3.37 7.08 10.56
CA LEU A 148 -2.74 8.38 10.38
C LEU A 148 -1.32 8.19 9.81
N GLU A 149 -1.00 8.91 8.76
CA GLU A 149 0.33 8.88 8.13
C GLU A 149 1.35 9.57 9.04
N MET A 150 2.39 8.82 9.42
CA MET A 150 3.43 9.25 10.35
C MET A 150 4.72 9.61 9.61
N ALA A 151 5.07 8.83 8.60
CA ALA A 151 6.23 9.03 7.75
C ALA A 151 5.96 8.42 6.38
N GLY A 152 6.60 8.94 5.34
CA GLY A 152 6.49 8.38 4.00
C GLY A 152 7.21 9.22 2.96
N THR A 153 7.47 8.60 1.83
CA THR A 153 8.01 9.26 0.65
C THR A 153 7.53 8.56 -0.62
N ASN A 154 7.81 9.16 -1.77
CA ASN A 154 7.53 8.58 -3.06
C ASN A 154 8.52 9.05 -4.12
N THR A 155 8.56 8.34 -5.24
CA THR A 155 9.49 8.64 -6.34
C THR A 155 9.30 10.02 -6.95
N LEU A 156 8.08 10.60 -6.90
CA LEU A 156 7.81 11.94 -7.39
C LEU A 156 8.45 13.02 -6.48
N ILE A 157 8.30 12.88 -5.16
CA ILE A 157 8.91 13.79 -4.18
C ILE A 157 10.43 13.72 -4.28
N GLU A 158 10.98 12.51 -4.40
CA GLU A 158 12.41 12.26 -4.54
C GLU A 158 12.95 12.60 -5.95
N LYS A 159 12.08 13.01 -6.88
CA LYS A 159 12.43 13.35 -8.27
C LYS A 159 13.12 12.22 -9.03
N ILE A 160 12.71 10.98 -8.74
CA ILE A 160 13.21 9.77 -9.40
C ILE A 160 12.34 9.47 -10.60
N ALA A 161 12.93 9.45 -11.80
CA ALA A 161 12.25 9.01 -13.01
C ALA A 161 12.07 7.49 -12.98
N THR A 162 10.84 7.02 -13.05
CA THR A 162 10.51 5.60 -12.96
C THR A 162 10.44 4.91 -14.32
N GLY A 163 10.17 5.68 -15.39
CA GLY A 163 10.14 5.17 -16.77
C GLY A 163 8.85 4.45 -17.12
N ASN A 164 8.93 3.60 -18.15
CA ASN A 164 7.77 2.93 -18.73
C ASN A 164 7.89 1.41 -18.52
N TYR A 165 6.81 0.79 -18.13
CA TYR A 165 6.71 -0.66 -17.91
C TYR A 165 5.70 -1.27 -18.85
N LYS A 166 5.95 -2.50 -19.26
CA LYS A 166 5.09 -3.30 -20.13
C LYS A 166 4.32 -4.34 -19.32
N LYS A 167 3.20 -4.77 -19.87
CA LYS A 167 2.48 -5.92 -19.32
C LYS A 167 3.43 -7.12 -19.17
N GLY A 168 3.50 -7.66 -17.95
CA GLY A 168 4.35 -8.79 -17.59
C GLY A 168 5.68 -8.39 -16.97
N ASP A 169 6.03 -7.10 -16.97
CA ASP A 169 7.23 -6.64 -16.27
C ASP A 169 7.08 -6.82 -14.76
N VAL A 170 8.21 -7.14 -14.13
CA VAL A 170 8.32 -7.24 -12.68
C VAL A 170 9.42 -6.33 -12.21
N VAL A 171 9.11 -5.51 -11.21
CA VAL A 171 10.02 -4.51 -10.66
C VAL A 171 10.18 -4.72 -9.16
N VAL A 172 11.40 -4.56 -8.68
CA VAL A 172 11.68 -4.42 -7.25
C VAL A 172 11.90 -2.94 -6.95
N THR A 173 11.09 -2.40 -6.07
CA THR A 173 11.32 -1.07 -5.48
C THR A 173 12.04 -1.22 -4.15
N GLU A 174 12.90 -0.25 -3.85
CA GLU A 174 13.65 -0.21 -2.61
C GLU A 174 13.64 1.21 -2.05
N PHE A 175 13.14 1.37 -0.83
CA PHE A 175 13.16 2.62 -0.09
C PHE A 175 14.09 2.47 1.11
N ARG A 176 15.20 3.22 1.14
CA ARG A 176 16.15 3.30 2.25
C ARG A 176 15.86 4.57 3.04
N GLN A 177 15.48 4.42 4.30
CA GLN A 177 15.04 5.52 5.14
C GLN A 177 15.44 5.33 6.60
N VAL A 178 15.73 6.43 7.28
CA VAL A 178 15.72 6.47 8.75
C VAL A 178 14.33 6.94 9.17
N ILE A 179 13.56 6.06 9.79
CA ILE A 179 12.18 6.33 10.20
C ILE A 179 12.11 6.48 11.69
N ASN A 180 12.07 7.72 12.17
CA ASN A 180 11.98 8.05 13.58
C ASN A 180 10.51 8.25 13.96
N VAL A 181 9.97 7.33 14.77
CA VAL A 181 8.59 7.37 15.25
C VAL A 181 8.54 7.08 16.75
N ALA A 182 7.49 7.55 17.42
CA ALA A 182 7.27 7.23 18.84
C ALA A 182 7.07 5.72 19.03
N PRO A 183 7.39 5.15 20.21
CA PRO A 183 7.11 3.74 20.47
C PRO A 183 5.63 3.41 20.24
N GLY A 184 5.37 2.36 19.44
CA GLY A 184 4.00 2.00 19.06
C GLY A 184 3.93 0.87 18.04
N LYS A 185 2.70 0.59 17.60
CA LYS A 185 2.43 -0.32 16.48
C LYS A 185 2.09 0.49 15.24
N TYR A 186 2.68 0.11 14.12
CA TYR A 186 2.55 0.79 12.84
C TYR A 186 2.18 -0.20 11.75
N THR A 187 1.68 0.32 10.64
CA THR A 187 1.44 -0.42 9.38
C THR A 187 2.15 0.29 8.23
N LEU A 188 2.53 -0.46 7.25
CA LEU A 188 3.08 -0.01 5.97
C LEU A 188 2.02 -0.14 4.89
#